data_7b9fd984d79fb44c63a70dd40d367f92
#
_entry.id   7b9fd984d79fb44c63a70dd40d367f92
#
_cell.length_a   1.000
_cell.length_b   1.000
_cell.length_c   1.000
_cell.angle_alpha   90.00
_cell.angle_beta   90.00
_cell.angle_gamma   90.00
#
_symmetry.space_group_name_H-M   'P 1'
#
loop_
_entity.id
_entity.type
_entity.pdbx_description
1 polymer ?
#
loop_
_entity_poly.entity_id
_entity_poly.type
_entity_poly.pdbx_seq_one_letter_code
_entity_poly.pdbx_strand_id
1 'polypeptide(L)'
;MFDPVTIAGTLCLQLMFDVVRQIAFALPAAYAWEFEKNTLWREAENTAILQLAILITGLAAGSISVLTWPAEGIVAYPFAALAAVASVPLTAGFLSRTRMVFREIGAQPPSMFAVRDATIFALGVSLMRVATLA
;
A
#
# COMPACT_ATOMS: atom_id res chain seq x y z
N MET A 1 28.88 14.81 6.18
CA MET A 1 29.53 13.60 5.63
C MET A 1 28.60 12.41 5.80
N PHE A 2 28.41 11.64 4.76
CA PHE A 2 27.45 10.53 4.78
C PHE A 2 28.12 9.26 5.27
N ASP A 3 27.71 8.83 6.43
CA ASP A 3 28.11 7.52 6.98
C ASP A 3 27.21 6.45 6.35
N PRO A 4 27.75 5.41 5.69
CA PRO A 4 26.93 4.34 5.11
C PRO A 4 26.00 3.66 6.10
N VAL A 5 26.43 3.51 7.35
CA VAL A 5 25.61 2.89 8.41
C VAL A 5 24.42 3.79 8.74
N THR A 6 24.64 5.09 8.85
CA THR A 6 23.57 6.06 9.13
C THR A 6 22.59 6.12 7.97
N ILE A 7 23.08 6.12 6.74
CA ILE A 7 22.21 6.13 5.53
C ILE A 7 21.35 4.86 5.50
N ALA A 8 21.96 3.70 5.73
CA ALA A 8 21.24 2.43 5.74
C ALA A 8 20.19 2.40 6.85
N GLY A 9 20.53 2.88 8.05
CA GLY A 9 19.59 2.94 9.16
C GLY A 9 18.42 3.85 8.92
N THR A 10 18.65 5.07 8.38
CA THR A 10 17.57 6.00 8.06
C THR A 10 16.71 5.51 6.91
N LEU A 11 17.32 4.84 5.94
CA LEU A 11 16.57 4.25 4.82
C LEU A 11 15.66 3.11 5.31
N CYS A 12 16.15 2.27 6.23
CA CYS A 12 15.33 1.22 6.84
C CYS A 12 14.17 1.81 7.64
N LEU A 13 14.40 2.87 8.41
CA LEU A 13 13.33 3.54 9.16
C LEU A 13 12.29 4.14 8.21
N GLN A 14 12.72 4.79 7.13
CA GLN A 14 11.82 5.34 6.13
C GLN A 14 10.98 4.22 5.50
N LEU A 15 11.61 3.10 5.16
CA LEU A 15 10.94 1.95 4.60
C LEU A 15 9.88 1.39 5.57
N MET A 16 10.23 1.27 6.85
CA MET A 16 9.30 0.82 7.87
C MET A 16 8.10 1.75 8.01
N PHE A 17 8.32 3.07 8.00
CA PHE A 17 7.24 4.05 8.06
C PHE A 17 6.31 3.94 6.85
N ASP A 18 6.89 3.75 5.66
CA ASP A 18 6.09 3.60 4.44
C ASP A 18 5.25 2.32 4.47
N VAL A 19 5.82 1.21 4.94
CA VAL A 19 5.09 -0.05 5.08
C VAL A 19 3.96 0.09 6.10
N VAL A 20 4.25 0.65 7.27
CA VAL A 20 3.23 0.84 8.32
C VAL A 20 2.10 1.74 7.82
N ARG A 21 2.43 2.81 7.12
CA ARG A 21 1.43 3.71 6.55
C ARG A 21 0.55 2.98 5.55
N GLN A 22 1.14 2.23 4.64
CA GLN A 22 0.39 1.47 3.65
C GLN A 22 -0.53 0.45 4.29
N ILE A 23 -0.06 -0.28 5.30
CA ILE A 23 -0.86 -1.25 6.03
C ILE A 23 -2.01 -0.56 6.76
N ALA A 24 -1.73 0.56 7.42
CA ALA A 24 -2.74 1.31 8.17
C ALA A 24 -3.88 1.78 7.27
N PHE A 25 -3.57 2.20 6.04
CA PHE A 25 -4.59 2.62 5.08
C PHE A 25 -5.17 1.46 4.28
N ALA A 26 -4.47 0.33 4.21
CA ALA A 26 -4.97 -0.87 3.53
C ALA A 26 -6.14 -1.50 4.28
N LEU A 27 -6.12 -1.48 5.61
CA LEU A 27 -7.17 -2.10 6.41
C LEU A 27 -8.55 -1.48 6.15
N PRO A 28 -8.75 -0.15 6.31
CA PRO A 28 -10.03 0.45 5.97
C PRO A 28 -10.32 0.40 4.48
N ALA A 29 -9.30 0.51 3.63
CA ALA A 29 -9.48 0.46 2.17
C ALA A 29 -9.94 -0.92 1.71
N ALA A 30 -9.52 -2.00 2.38
CA ALA A 30 -9.95 -3.36 2.06
C ALA A 30 -11.46 -3.51 2.27
N TYR A 31 -11.98 -2.97 3.36
CA TYR A 31 -13.43 -3.01 3.62
C TYR A 31 -14.20 -2.10 2.66
N ALA A 32 -13.66 -0.94 2.35
CA ALA A 32 -14.25 -0.05 1.36
C ALA A 32 -14.28 -0.71 -0.02
N TRP A 33 -13.23 -1.43 -0.38
CA TRP A 33 -13.16 -2.17 -1.64
C TRP A 33 -14.21 -3.28 -1.71
N GLU A 34 -14.43 -4.03 -0.63
CA GLU A 34 -15.48 -5.05 -0.59
C GLU A 34 -16.85 -4.44 -0.83
N PHE A 35 -17.11 -3.27 -0.24
CA PHE A 35 -18.36 -2.54 -0.48
C PHE A 35 -18.47 -2.08 -1.94
N GLU A 36 -17.41 -1.49 -2.50
CA GLU A 36 -17.40 -1.04 -3.89
C GLU A 36 -17.62 -2.21 -4.85
N LYS A 37 -16.92 -3.33 -4.61
CA LYS A 37 -17.01 -4.50 -5.45
C LYS A 37 -18.42 -5.04 -5.52
N ASN A 38 -19.13 -5.04 -4.39
CA ASN A 38 -20.48 -5.57 -4.30
C ASN A 38 -21.55 -4.61 -4.76
N THR A 39 -21.25 -3.30 -4.88
CA THR A 39 -22.22 -2.28 -5.29
C THR A 39 -21.92 -1.71 -6.67
N LEU A 40 -20.73 -1.12 -6.85
CA LEU A 40 -20.36 -0.43 -8.08
C LEU A 40 -19.83 -1.38 -9.16
N TRP A 41 -19.10 -2.42 -8.75
CA TRP A 41 -18.43 -3.34 -9.67
C TRP A 41 -19.08 -4.72 -9.69
N ARG A 42 -20.30 -4.81 -9.23
CA ARG A 42 -21.03 -6.07 -9.07
C ARG A 42 -21.12 -6.87 -10.37
N GLU A 43 -21.30 -6.18 -11.52
CA GLU A 43 -21.45 -6.82 -12.82
C GLU A 43 -20.15 -6.84 -13.62
N ALA A 44 -19.04 -6.36 -13.04
CA ALA A 44 -17.76 -6.35 -13.74
C ALA A 44 -17.18 -7.76 -13.77
N GLU A 45 -17.20 -8.36 -14.95
CA GLU A 45 -16.65 -9.70 -15.18
C GLU A 45 -15.18 -9.66 -15.58
N ASN A 46 -14.73 -8.50 -16.09
CA ASN A 46 -13.36 -8.36 -16.58
C ASN A 46 -12.39 -8.09 -15.43
N THR A 47 -11.45 -9.00 -15.26
CA THR A 47 -10.41 -8.91 -14.23
C THR A 47 -9.59 -7.63 -14.36
N ALA A 48 -9.32 -7.17 -15.59
CA ALA A 48 -8.54 -5.94 -15.81
C ALA A 48 -9.26 -4.71 -15.27
N ILE A 49 -10.58 -4.65 -15.40
CA ILE A 49 -11.38 -3.54 -14.85
C ILE A 49 -11.32 -3.54 -13.33
N LEU A 50 -11.41 -4.72 -12.69
CA LEU A 50 -11.30 -4.84 -11.24
C LEU A 50 -9.92 -4.45 -10.74
N GLN A 51 -8.86 -4.84 -11.46
CA GLN A 51 -7.50 -4.44 -11.12
C GLN A 51 -7.31 -2.93 -11.23
N LEU A 52 -7.86 -2.31 -12.28
CA LEU A 52 -7.81 -0.86 -12.44
C LEU A 52 -8.56 -0.16 -11.31
N ALA A 53 -9.71 -0.69 -10.90
CA ALA A 53 -10.47 -0.15 -9.78
C ALA A 53 -9.69 -0.23 -8.46
N ILE A 54 -8.96 -1.32 -8.22
CA ILE A 54 -8.11 -1.46 -7.04
C ILE A 54 -6.97 -0.44 -7.09
N LEU A 55 -6.39 -0.22 -8.26
CA LEU A 55 -5.35 0.81 -8.43
C LEU A 55 -5.89 2.20 -8.11
N ILE A 56 -7.09 2.52 -8.59
CA ILE A 56 -7.74 3.80 -8.29
C ILE A 56 -7.99 3.92 -6.78
N THR A 57 -8.42 2.85 -6.13
CA THR A 57 -8.61 2.83 -4.67
C THR A 57 -7.28 3.07 -3.95
N GLY A 58 -6.19 2.48 -4.44
CA GLY A 58 -4.84 2.72 -3.92
C GLY A 58 -4.40 4.16 -4.10
N LEU A 59 -4.66 4.75 -5.25
CA LEU A 59 -4.36 6.16 -5.51
C LEU A 59 -5.15 7.07 -4.57
N ALA A 60 -6.42 6.79 -4.35
CA ALA A 60 -7.26 7.55 -3.44
C ALA A 60 -6.75 7.44 -1.99
N ALA A 61 -6.45 6.21 -1.55
CA ALA A 61 -5.90 5.98 -0.21
C ALA A 61 -4.55 6.66 -0.04
N GLY A 62 -3.71 6.64 -1.07
CA GLY A 62 -2.42 7.33 -1.07
C GLY A 62 -2.58 8.83 -0.95
N SER A 63 -3.54 9.41 -1.65
CA SER A 63 -3.85 10.84 -1.56
C SER A 63 -4.27 11.21 -0.15
N ILE A 64 -5.16 10.43 0.45
CA ILE A 64 -5.61 10.64 1.82
C ILE A 64 -4.44 10.51 2.80
N SER A 65 -3.56 9.52 2.60
CA SER A 65 -2.41 9.31 3.47
C SER A 65 -1.43 10.48 3.42
N VAL A 66 -1.23 11.08 2.24
CA VAL A 66 -0.36 12.23 2.08
C VAL A 66 -0.94 13.45 2.80
N LEU A 67 -2.26 13.63 2.75
CA LEU A 67 -2.93 14.76 3.39
C LEU A 67 -2.98 14.62 4.92
N THR A 68 -3.17 13.39 5.42
CA THR A 68 -3.32 13.13 6.86
C THR A 68 -2.01 12.81 7.56
N TRP A 69 -1.07 12.24 6.84
CA TRP A 69 0.26 11.87 7.34
C TRP A 69 1.29 12.44 6.39
N PRO A 70 1.70 13.72 6.56
CA PRO A 70 2.56 14.39 5.60
C PRO A 70 3.88 13.68 5.37
N ALA A 71 4.38 13.85 4.16
CA ALA A 71 5.58 13.20 3.68
C ALA A 71 6.85 13.88 4.18
N GLU A 72 6.98 14.09 5.51
CA GLU A 72 8.26 14.51 6.04
C GLU A 72 9.18 13.29 5.99
N GLY A 73 9.96 13.21 4.92
CA GLY A 73 10.90 12.14 4.74
C GLY A 73 12.05 12.26 5.72
N ILE A 74 12.38 11.16 6.39
CA ILE A 74 13.59 11.06 7.21
C ILE A 74 14.80 11.13 6.28
N VAL A 75 14.64 10.64 5.05
CA VAL A 75 15.67 10.67 4.01
C VAL A 75 15.25 11.57 2.87
N ALA A 76 16.25 12.17 2.21
CA ALA A 76 16.01 13.04 1.07
C ALA A 76 15.62 12.24 -0.18
N TYR A 77 14.93 12.90 -1.09
CA TYR A 77 14.75 12.40 -2.44
C TYR A 77 16.13 12.28 -3.13
N PRO A 78 16.46 11.22 -3.88
CA PRO A 78 15.60 10.13 -4.36
C PRO A 78 15.48 8.92 -3.43
N PHE A 79 16.15 8.90 -2.28
CA PHE A 79 16.13 7.75 -1.36
C PHE A 79 14.72 7.53 -0.78
N ALA A 80 13.99 8.61 -0.53
CA ALA A 80 12.61 8.50 -0.06
C ALA A 80 11.71 7.83 -1.12
N ALA A 81 11.91 8.16 -2.39
CA ALA A 81 11.18 7.53 -3.49
C ALA A 81 11.53 6.04 -3.62
N LEU A 82 12.82 5.71 -3.45
CA LEU A 82 13.26 4.32 -3.48
C LEU A 82 12.62 3.51 -2.35
N ALA A 83 12.57 4.08 -1.14
CA ALA A 83 11.92 3.42 -0.01
C ALA A 83 10.42 3.23 -0.26
N ALA A 84 9.74 4.21 -0.84
CA ALA A 84 8.33 4.11 -1.17
C ALA A 84 8.06 2.96 -2.16
N VAL A 85 8.89 2.84 -3.18
CA VAL A 85 8.76 1.76 -4.18
C VAL A 85 9.08 0.40 -3.55
N ALA A 86 10.15 0.32 -2.76
CA ALA A 86 10.57 -0.92 -2.10
C ALA A 86 9.55 -1.41 -1.06
N SER A 87 8.74 -0.51 -0.51
CA SER A 87 7.70 -0.88 0.45
C SER A 87 6.56 -1.67 -0.18
N VAL A 88 6.36 -1.59 -1.50
CA VAL A 88 5.26 -2.25 -2.20
C VAL A 88 5.28 -3.77 -1.99
N PRO A 89 6.38 -4.49 -2.31
CA PRO A 89 6.38 -5.95 -2.11
C PRO A 89 6.31 -6.34 -0.63
N LEU A 90 6.88 -5.54 0.27
CA LEU A 90 6.82 -5.81 1.71
C LEU A 90 5.39 -5.68 2.24
N THR A 91 4.68 -4.65 1.83
CA THR A 91 3.27 -4.45 2.21
C THR A 91 2.41 -5.58 1.64
N ALA A 92 2.60 -5.92 0.36
CA ALA A 92 1.86 -7.00 -0.28
C ALA A 92 2.09 -8.34 0.41
N GLY A 93 3.35 -8.62 0.76
CA GLY A 93 3.71 -9.84 1.48
C GLY A 93 3.07 -9.90 2.86
N PHE A 94 3.05 -8.79 3.59
CA PHE A 94 2.41 -8.72 4.91
C PHE A 94 0.91 -8.95 4.81
N LEU A 95 0.24 -8.30 3.87
CA LEU A 95 -1.20 -8.47 3.68
C LEU A 95 -1.56 -9.90 3.26
N SER A 96 -0.72 -10.51 2.44
CA SER A 96 -0.89 -11.91 2.04
C SER A 96 -0.77 -12.85 3.25
N ARG A 97 0.18 -12.60 4.15
CA ARG A 97 0.32 -13.38 5.38
C ARG A 97 -0.87 -13.18 6.31
N THR A 98 -1.36 -11.95 6.41
CA THR A 98 -2.57 -11.64 7.19
C THR A 98 -3.77 -12.43 6.66
N ARG A 99 -3.89 -12.57 5.33
CA ARG A 99 -4.92 -13.39 4.71
C ARG A 99 -4.85 -14.84 5.17
N MET A 100 -3.64 -15.41 5.25
CA MET A 100 -3.45 -16.78 5.72
C MET A 100 -3.86 -16.94 7.19
N VAL A 101 -3.51 -15.95 8.04
CA VAL A 101 -3.90 -15.96 9.45
C VAL A 101 -5.43 -15.92 9.59
N PHE A 102 -6.11 -15.09 8.82
CA PHE A 102 -7.57 -15.03 8.83
C PHE A 102 -8.19 -16.40 8.49
N ARG A 103 -7.62 -17.09 7.51
CA ARG A 103 -8.09 -18.42 7.13
C ARG A 103 -7.89 -19.45 8.25
N GLU A 104 -6.76 -19.37 8.95
CA GLU A 104 -6.45 -20.30 10.05
C GLU A 104 -7.42 -20.15 11.20
N ILE A 105 -7.88 -18.93 11.50
CA ILE A 105 -8.85 -18.70 12.58
C ILE A 105 -10.30 -18.85 12.11
N GLY A 106 -10.52 -19.24 10.85
CA GLY A 106 -11.86 -19.47 10.31
C GLY A 106 -12.56 -18.20 9.84
N ALA A 107 -11.89 -17.04 9.84
CA ALA A 107 -12.46 -15.80 9.34
C ALA A 107 -12.24 -15.69 7.83
N GLN A 108 -13.16 -15.01 7.16
CA GLN A 108 -13.01 -14.75 5.73
C GLN A 108 -12.19 -13.48 5.52
N PRO A 109 -11.00 -13.57 4.89
CA PRO A 109 -10.17 -12.40 4.65
C PRO A 109 -10.76 -11.52 3.54
N PRO A 110 -10.50 -10.19 3.58
CA PRO A 110 -10.85 -9.32 2.46
C PRO A 110 -10.15 -9.78 1.18
N SER A 111 -10.85 -9.70 0.05
CA SER A 111 -10.30 -10.15 -1.24
C SER A 111 -9.07 -9.34 -1.67
N MET A 112 -8.98 -8.08 -1.23
CA MET A 112 -7.84 -7.21 -1.56
C MET A 112 -6.53 -7.68 -0.93
N PHE A 113 -6.56 -8.58 0.05
CA PHE A 113 -5.36 -9.11 0.68
C PHE A 113 -4.67 -10.18 -0.17
N ALA A 114 -5.24 -10.61 -1.29
CA ALA A 114 -4.54 -11.47 -2.24
C ALA A 114 -3.27 -10.77 -2.74
N VAL A 115 -2.19 -11.53 -2.95
CA VAL A 115 -0.88 -10.97 -3.31
C VAL A 115 -0.97 -9.98 -4.47
N ARG A 116 -1.67 -10.36 -5.54
CA ARG A 116 -1.80 -9.52 -6.73
C ARG A 116 -2.53 -8.22 -6.43
N ASP A 117 -3.68 -8.31 -5.77
CA ASP A 117 -4.51 -7.15 -5.48
C ASP A 117 -3.84 -6.23 -4.47
N ALA A 118 -3.21 -6.81 -3.45
CA ALA A 118 -2.46 -6.05 -2.44
C ALA A 118 -1.27 -5.31 -3.08
N THR A 119 -0.60 -5.94 -4.05
CA THR A 119 0.50 -5.31 -4.78
C THR A 119 0.00 -4.11 -5.58
N ILE A 120 -1.12 -4.25 -6.28
CA ILE A 120 -1.71 -3.16 -7.06
C ILE A 120 -2.12 -2.00 -6.15
N PHE A 121 -2.75 -2.31 -5.02
CA PHE A 121 -3.14 -1.30 -4.04
C PHE A 121 -1.91 -0.55 -3.49
N ALA A 122 -0.91 -1.29 -3.05
CA ALA A 122 0.33 -0.71 -2.50
C ALA A 122 1.06 0.11 -3.55
N LEU A 123 1.05 -0.32 -4.80
CA LEU A 123 1.62 0.43 -5.91
C LEU A 123 0.92 1.77 -6.08
N GLY A 124 -0.41 1.80 -6.00
CA GLY A 124 -1.18 3.03 -6.08
C GLY A 124 -0.84 4.01 -4.96
N VAL A 125 -0.75 3.53 -3.73
CA VAL A 125 -0.35 4.34 -2.57
C VAL A 125 1.07 4.90 -2.77
N SER A 126 2.01 4.06 -3.22
CA SER A 126 3.40 4.46 -3.44
C SER A 126 3.53 5.46 -4.57
N LEU A 127 2.76 5.34 -5.64
CA LEU A 127 2.77 6.29 -6.75
C LEU A 127 2.37 7.69 -6.28
N MET A 128 1.33 7.79 -5.44
CA MET A 128 0.92 9.08 -4.88
C MET A 128 2.00 9.64 -3.96
N ARG A 129 2.67 8.79 -3.19
CA ARG A 129 3.77 9.20 -2.33
C ARG A 129 4.94 9.77 -3.15
N VAL A 130 5.36 9.06 -4.20
CA VAL A 130 6.44 9.49 -5.08
C VAL A 130 6.08 10.80 -5.77
N ALA A 131 4.85 10.92 -6.24
CA ALA A 131 4.37 12.14 -6.92
C ALA A 131 4.44 13.36 -6.00
N THR A 132 4.17 13.19 -4.71
CA THR A 132 4.23 14.29 -3.75
C THR A 132 5.64 14.61 -3.28
N LEU A 133 6.57 13.66 -3.38
CA LEU A 133 7.98 13.89 -3.08
C LEU A 133 8.72 14.63 -4.21
N ALA A 134 8.23 14.48 -5.42
CA ALA A 134 8.84 15.10 -6.60
C ALA A 134 8.51 16.63 -6.72
#